data_87970cc7ad696b7d5bd19d00daef046a
#
_entry.id   87970cc7ad696b7d5bd19d00daef046a
#
_cell.length_a   1.000
_cell.length_b   1.000
_cell.length_c   1.000
_cell.angle_alpha   90.00
_cell.angle_beta   90.00
_cell.angle_gamma   90.00
#
_symmetry.space_group_name_H-M   'P 1'
#
loop_
_entity.id
_entity.type
_entity.pdbx_description
1 polymer ?
#
loop_
_entity_poly.entity_id
_entity_poly.type
_entity_poly.pdbx_seq_one_letter_code
_entity_poly.pdbx_strand_id
1 'polypeptide(L)'
;FPYTTLFRSEGIKQHAAHEAVTHHDVKAVEYYIDDQLDKAPAELTNINDALKTLVHFACTSEDINNLSIARCVKNAMENVWTPAFKEIIDHLAEKADQYRDKSLLSLTHGQPATPTTLGKELAVYVYRLGRQLKRIENQEYLGKINGATGTFGAHLAACPDVDWIAVSREFVTNRMGLTWNPLTTQIESHDWQAELYGTVAHANRIMHNLCVDVWMYISRGVFAQVPVKGATGSSTMPHKVNPIRFENAEANFEISCSLLDTLAATLVESRWQRDLTDSTTQRNIGSALGYSLLALTNLMGGLTSIHPNDAVIERELDENWEVLGEPIQTAMRACELKGLPGMDKPYEKVKELMRGHEISQDDVERFIDGLAFDAETAARLKALTPATYTGVAAKLVDFDR
;
A
#
# COMPACT_ATOMS: atom_id res chain seq x y z
N PHE A 1 -23.43 10.51 11.09
CA PHE A 1 -23.57 10.53 12.57
C PHE A 1 -22.96 11.82 13.08
N PRO A 2 -23.63 12.57 13.94
CA PRO A 2 -23.12 13.85 14.42
C PRO A 2 -22.04 13.70 15.52
N TYR A 3 -21.00 12.90 15.29
CA TYR A 3 -19.82 12.87 16.17
C TYR A 3 -19.15 14.24 16.28
N THR A 4 -19.31 15.07 15.26
CA THR A 4 -18.79 16.45 15.24
C THR A 4 -19.51 17.39 16.22
N THR A 5 -20.64 17.00 16.80
CA THR A 5 -21.39 17.86 17.74
C THR A 5 -20.97 17.67 19.19
N LEU A 6 -20.54 16.48 19.61
CA LEU A 6 -20.08 16.19 20.97
C LEU A 6 -18.66 16.72 21.25
N PHE A 7 -17.80 16.75 20.25
CA PHE A 7 -16.40 17.21 20.39
C PHE A 7 -16.12 18.48 19.60
N ARG A 8 -16.98 19.48 19.72
CA ARG A 8 -16.60 20.86 19.35
C ARG A 8 -15.44 21.32 20.23
N SER A 9 -14.71 22.34 19.82
CA SER A 9 -13.56 22.91 20.53
C SER A 9 -13.84 23.15 22.03
N GLU A 10 -15.08 23.42 22.39
CA GLU A 10 -15.52 23.59 23.77
C GLU A 10 -15.57 22.27 24.56
N GLY A 11 -16.07 21.19 23.95
CA GLY A 11 -16.09 19.86 24.59
C GLY A 11 -14.68 19.32 24.83
N ILE A 12 -13.75 19.57 23.92
CA ILE A 12 -12.33 19.22 24.10
C ILE A 12 -11.73 19.96 25.28
N LYS A 13 -12.05 21.26 25.47
CA LYS A 13 -11.57 22.05 26.59
C LYS A 13 -12.15 21.55 27.91
N GLN A 14 -13.45 21.21 27.95
CA GLN A 14 -14.11 20.68 29.15
C GLN A 14 -13.50 19.32 29.53
N HIS A 15 -13.32 18.41 28.57
CA HIS A 15 -12.63 17.16 28.82
C HIS A 15 -11.20 17.38 29.36
N ALA A 16 -10.42 18.25 28.75
CA ALA A 16 -9.06 18.58 29.20
C ALA A 16 -9.04 19.16 30.64
N ALA A 17 -10.06 19.93 31.02
CA ALA A 17 -10.18 20.44 32.37
C ALA A 17 -10.44 19.31 33.39
N HIS A 18 -11.29 18.34 33.07
CA HIS A 18 -11.50 17.15 33.91
C HIS A 18 -10.22 16.29 33.98
N GLU A 19 -9.53 16.06 32.83
CA GLU A 19 -8.30 15.28 32.78
C GLU A 19 -7.16 15.90 33.61
N ALA A 20 -7.05 17.24 33.63
CA ALA A 20 -6.09 17.96 34.45
C ALA A 20 -6.24 17.70 35.95
N VAL A 21 -7.46 17.35 36.41
CA VAL A 21 -7.78 17.04 37.82
C VAL A 21 -7.68 15.54 38.08
N THR A 22 -8.23 14.72 37.19
CA THR A 22 -8.32 13.27 37.37
C THR A 22 -7.03 12.54 37.04
N HIS A 23 -6.17 13.13 36.19
CA HIS A 23 -5.00 12.49 35.57
C HIS A 23 -5.34 11.15 34.89
N HIS A 24 -6.58 11.01 34.39
CA HIS A 24 -7.09 9.81 33.77
C HIS A 24 -8.10 10.17 32.67
N ASP A 25 -7.78 9.82 31.43
CA ASP A 25 -8.51 10.19 30.22
C ASP A 25 -9.95 9.65 30.19
N VAL A 26 -10.16 8.34 30.40
CA VAL A 26 -11.50 7.75 30.39
C VAL A 26 -12.36 8.31 31.53
N LYS A 27 -11.78 8.54 32.73
CA LYS A 27 -12.52 9.16 33.85
C LYS A 27 -12.94 10.61 33.55
N ALA A 28 -12.11 11.33 32.81
CA ALA A 28 -12.45 12.66 32.32
C ALA A 28 -13.63 12.63 31.33
N VAL A 29 -13.70 11.60 30.47
CA VAL A 29 -14.85 11.38 29.57
C VAL A 29 -16.13 11.10 30.39
N GLU A 30 -16.06 10.28 31.43
CA GLU A 30 -17.22 10.02 32.30
C GLU A 30 -17.77 11.32 32.87
N TYR A 31 -16.94 12.15 33.51
CA TYR A 31 -17.35 13.45 34.05
C TYR A 31 -17.88 14.42 32.99
N TYR A 32 -17.28 14.40 31.79
CA TYR A 32 -17.79 15.18 30.67
C TYR A 32 -19.21 14.73 30.26
N ILE A 33 -19.48 13.42 30.25
CA ILE A 33 -20.81 12.87 29.94
C ILE A 33 -21.79 13.30 31.03
N ASP A 34 -21.42 13.24 32.34
CA ASP A 34 -22.23 13.68 33.44
C ASP A 34 -22.60 15.17 33.29
N ASP A 35 -21.64 16.02 32.95
CA ASP A 35 -21.89 17.46 32.70
C ASP A 35 -22.86 17.68 31.52
N GLN A 36 -22.85 16.82 30.50
CA GLN A 36 -23.79 16.93 29.38
C GLN A 36 -25.19 16.45 29.78
N LEU A 37 -25.29 15.41 30.61
CA LEU A 37 -26.56 14.92 31.17
C LEU A 37 -27.20 15.96 32.06
N ASP A 38 -26.42 16.73 32.86
CA ASP A 38 -26.91 17.85 33.66
C ASP A 38 -27.52 19.00 32.86
N LYS A 39 -27.05 19.18 31.62
CA LYS A 39 -27.54 20.20 30.69
C LYS A 39 -28.72 19.72 29.83
N ALA A 40 -29.14 18.46 29.98
CA ALA A 40 -30.27 17.93 29.22
C ALA A 40 -31.60 18.56 29.61
N PRO A 41 -32.60 18.57 28.71
CA PRO A 41 -33.92 19.16 29.00
C PRO A 41 -34.57 18.58 30.25
N ALA A 42 -35.31 19.46 31.02
CA ALA A 42 -35.93 19.09 32.27
C ALA A 42 -36.90 17.89 32.21
N GLU A 43 -37.45 17.61 31.02
CA GLU A 43 -38.32 16.46 30.75
C GLU A 43 -37.58 15.10 30.88
N LEU A 44 -36.26 15.12 30.79
CA LEU A 44 -35.39 13.94 30.92
C LEU A 44 -34.71 13.82 32.29
N THR A 45 -34.92 14.76 33.22
CA THR A 45 -34.20 14.87 34.49
C THR A 45 -34.32 13.60 35.36
N ASN A 46 -35.49 12.98 35.42
CA ASN A 46 -35.69 11.73 36.16
C ASN A 46 -34.96 10.53 35.62
N ILE A 47 -34.55 10.59 34.34
CA ILE A 47 -33.79 9.53 33.65
C ILE A 47 -32.29 9.83 33.77
N ASN A 48 -31.89 11.09 33.82
CA ASN A 48 -30.50 11.53 33.81
C ASN A 48 -29.70 11.02 35.02
N ASP A 49 -30.25 11.04 36.22
CA ASP A 49 -29.55 10.52 37.40
C ASP A 49 -29.31 9.02 37.31
N ALA A 50 -30.30 8.26 36.78
CA ALA A 50 -30.14 6.84 36.54
C ALA A 50 -29.10 6.58 35.41
N LEU A 51 -29.10 7.39 34.34
CA LEU A 51 -28.13 7.30 33.27
C LEU A 51 -26.70 7.59 33.73
N LYS A 52 -26.48 8.59 34.58
CA LYS A 52 -25.18 8.86 35.19
C LYS A 52 -24.66 7.67 35.99
N THR A 53 -25.52 6.97 36.73
CA THR A 53 -25.16 5.76 37.47
C THR A 53 -24.73 4.62 36.52
N LEU A 54 -25.21 4.62 35.26
CA LEU A 54 -24.88 3.60 34.25
C LEU A 54 -23.65 3.96 33.41
N VAL A 55 -23.20 5.23 33.46
CA VAL A 55 -21.98 5.62 32.77
C VAL A 55 -20.81 4.76 33.29
N HIS A 56 -20.13 4.07 32.39
CA HIS A 56 -19.03 3.15 32.70
C HIS A 56 -19.42 1.94 33.60
N PHE A 57 -20.70 1.56 33.66
CA PHE A 57 -21.18 0.46 34.51
C PHE A 57 -20.46 -0.86 34.18
N ALA A 58 -19.80 -1.45 35.18
CA ALA A 58 -19.02 -2.69 35.10
C ALA A 58 -17.90 -2.72 34.06
N CYS A 59 -17.63 -1.63 33.35
CA CYS A 59 -16.57 -1.51 32.37
C CYS A 59 -15.20 -1.26 33.03
N THR A 60 -14.15 -1.61 32.29
CA THR A 60 -12.80 -1.05 32.48
C THR A 60 -12.49 -0.05 31.37
N SER A 61 -11.51 0.82 31.57
CA SER A 61 -11.12 1.81 30.54
C SER A 61 -10.87 1.18 29.18
N GLU A 62 -10.30 -0.02 29.17
CA GLU A 62 -10.03 -0.74 27.92
C GLU A 62 -11.27 -1.28 27.21
N ASP A 63 -12.38 -1.49 27.89
CA ASP A 63 -13.64 -1.79 27.21
C ASP A 63 -14.08 -0.62 26.30
N ILE A 64 -13.69 0.61 26.67
CA ILE A 64 -13.98 1.81 25.89
C ILE A 64 -12.89 2.08 24.86
N ASN A 65 -11.61 2.04 25.27
CA ASN A 65 -10.47 2.36 24.40
C ASN A 65 -10.37 1.42 23.20
N ASN A 66 -10.45 0.09 23.43
CA ASN A 66 -10.33 -0.86 22.33
C ASN A 66 -11.43 -0.67 21.27
N LEU A 67 -12.67 -0.48 21.69
CA LEU A 67 -13.80 -0.27 20.77
C LEU A 67 -13.67 1.06 20.02
N SER A 68 -13.27 2.12 20.73
CA SER A 68 -13.06 3.45 20.15
C SER A 68 -11.96 3.44 19.10
N ILE A 69 -10.80 2.87 19.44
CA ILE A 69 -9.64 2.76 18.53
C ILE A 69 -10.01 1.89 17.33
N ALA A 70 -10.59 0.71 17.54
CA ALA A 70 -10.99 -0.18 16.45
C ALA A 70 -11.97 0.52 15.49
N ARG A 71 -12.95 1.26 16.03
CA ARG A 71 -13.91 2.01 15.22
C ARG A 71 -13.27 3.16 14.45
N CYS A 72 -12.36 3.91 15.10
CA CYS A 72 -11.63 5.00 14.46
C CYS A 72 -10.73 4.49 13.34
N VAL A 73 -9.95 3.43 13.57
CA VAL A 73 -9.08 2.83 12.58
C VAL A 73 -9.89 2.26 11.42
N LYS A 74 -10.95 1.48 11.71
CA LYS A 74 -11.86 0.98 10.67
C LYS A 74 -12.41 2.09 9.79
N ASN A 75 -12.94 3.15 10.39
CA ASN A 75 -13.46 4.27 9.62
C ASN A 75 -12.39 4.99 8.79
N ALA A 76 -11.19 5.17 9.33
CA ALA A 76 -10.08 5.78 8.60
C ALA A 76 -9.64 4.92 7.40
N MET A 77 -9.57 3.61 7.61
CA MET A 77 -9.23 2.67 6.54
C MET A 77 -10.32 2.60 5.46
N GLU A 78 -11.57 2.33 5.84
CA GLU A 78 -12.66 2.13 4.89
C GLU A 78 -13.05 3.39 4.11
N ASN A 79 -13.01 4.57 4.75
CA ASN A 79 -13.53 5.79 4.14
C ASN A 79 -12.46 6.75 3.61
N VAL A 80 -11.19 6.54 3.94
CA VAL A 80 -10.12 7.48 3.56
C VAL A 80 -8.93 6.77 2.92
N TRP A 81 -8.26 5.88 3.65
CA TRP A 81 -7.00 5.29 3.18
C TRP A 81 -7.21 4.30 2.03
N THR A 82 -8.13 3.35 2.18
CA THR A 82 -8.41 2.33 1.15
C THR A 82 -8.94 2.93 -0.16
N PRO A 83 -9.85 3.91 -0.15
CA PRO A 83 -10.22 4.63 -1.36
C PRO A 83 -9.03 5.29 -2.08
N ALA A 84 -8.18 6.02 -1.33
CA ALA A 84 -7.00 6.66 -1.92
C ALA A 84 -5.99 5.64 -2.47
N PHE A 85 -5.81 4.51 -1.78
CA PHE A 85 -4.97 3.40 -2.24
C PHE A 85 -5.53 2.75 -3.52
N LYS A 86 -6.84 2.57 -3.58
CA LYS A 86 -7.52 2.02 -4.75
C LYS A 86 -7.40 2.94 -5.97
N GLU A 87 -7.50 4.25 -5.79
CA GLU A 87 -7.28 5.22 -6.88
C GLU A 87 -5.89 5.06 -7.53
N ILE A 88 -4.84 4.78 -6.75
CA ILE A 88 -3.50 4.49 -7.29
C ILE A 88 -3.53 3.23 -8.17
N ILE A 89 -4.15 2.15 -7.68
CA ILE A 89 -4.25 0.88 -8.41
C ILE A 89 -5.02 1.07 -9.70
N ASP A 90 -6.17 1.74 -9.65
CA ASP A 90 -7.04 1.99 -10.80
C ASP A 90 -6.32 2.85 -11.85
N HIS A 91 -5.61 3.91 -11.42
CA HIS A 91 -4.80 4.74 -12.33
C HIS A 91 -3.67 3.95 -12.99
N LEU A 92 -2.94 3.14 -12.22
CA LEU A 92 -1.88 2.28 -12.78
C LEU A 92 -2.46 1.25 -13.76
N ALA A 93 -3.62 0.69 -13.46
CA ALA A 93 -4.31 -0.27 -14.34
C ALA A 93 -4.74 0.38 -15.67
N GLU A 94 -5.28 1.60 -15.63
CA GLU A 94 -5.60 2.40 -16.82
C GLU A 94 -4.34 2.64 -17.67
N LYS A 95 -3.23 3.06 -17.04
CA LYS A 95 -1.98 3.31 -17.74
C LYS A 95 -1.33 2.03 -18.27
N ALA A 96 -1.42 0.93 -17.55
CA ALA A 96 -0.98 -0.38 -18.02
C ALA A 96 -1.71 -0.79 -19.30
N ASP A 97 -3.02 -0.56 -19.35
CA ASP A 97 -3.82 -0.83 -20.54
C ASP A 97 -3.46 0.12 -21.70
N GLN A 98 -3.37 1.41 -21.42
CA GLN A 98 -3.00 2.43 -22.40
C GLN A 98 -1.66 2.17 -23.07
N TYR A 99 -0.68 1.64 -22.31
CA TYR A 99 0.70 1.42 -22.78
C TYR A 99 1.03 -0.07 -22.99
N ARG A 100 0.03 -0.95 -23.14
CA ARG A 100 0.20 -2.40 -23.26
C ARG A 100 1.14 -2.82 -24.38
N ASP A 101 1.09 -2.13 -25.51
CA ASP A 101 1.89 -2.42 -26.71
C ASP A 101 3.13 -1.50 -26.84
N LYS A 102 3.35 -0.61 -25.87
CA LYS A 102 4.49 0.31 -25.91
C LYS A 102 5.76 -0.42 -25.47
N SER A 103 6.59 -0.81 -26.43
CA SER A 103 7.87 -1.48 -26.17
C SER A 103 8.78 -0.59 -25.32
N LEU A 104 9.55 -1.22 -24.44
CA LEU A 104 10.48 -0.57 -23.52
C LEU A 104 11.72 -1.42 -23.34
N LEU A 105 12.91 -0.84 -23.44
CA LEU A 105 14.15 -1.51 -23.10
C LEU A 105 14.21 -1.78 -21.59
N SER A 106 14.33 -3.05 -21.21
CA SER A 106 14.57 -3.41 -19.81
C SER A 106 16.02 -3.14 -19.42
N LEU A 107 16.22 -2.78 -18.18
CA LEU A 107 17.57 -2.78 -17.58
C LEU A 107 17.62 -3.79 -16.44
N THR A 108 18.57 -4.73 -16.54
CA THR A 108 18.91 -5.60 -15.40
C THR A 108 20.33 -5.24 -14.93
N HIS A 109 20.49 -5.07 -13.64
CA HIS A 109 21.75 -4.54 -13.06
C HIS A 109 22.18 -3.19 -13.69
N GLY A 110 21.21 -2.40 -14.17
CA GLY A 110 21.47 -1.14 -14.86
C GLY A 110 22.05 -1.29 -16.29
N GLN A 111 22.04 -2.50 -16.86
CA GLN A 111 22.52 -2.78 -18.23
C GLN A 111 21.36 -3.14 -19.15
N PRO A 112 21.45 -2.80 -20.45
CA PRO A 112 20.47 -3.19 -21.46
C PRO A 112 20.19 -4.69 -21.42
N ALA A 113 18.92 -5.04 -21.43
CA ALA A 113 18.43 -6.41 -21.36
C ALA A 113 17.22 -6.59 -22.27
N THR A 114 16.67 -7.79 -22.29
CA THR A 114 15.51 -8.17 -23.09
C THR A 114 14.37 -7.16 -22.95
N PRO A 115 13.83 -6.63 -24.06
CA PRO A 115 12.73 -5.68 -24.05
C PRO A 115 11.46 -6.22 -23.41
N THR A 116 10.67 -5.32 -22.89
CA THR A 116 9.35 -5.53 -22.30
C THR A 116 8.34 -4.54 -22.90
N THR A 117 7.16 -4.39 -22.30
CA THR A 117 6.28 -3.24 -22.58
C THR A 117 6.07 -2.40 -21.32
N LEU A 118 5.94 -1.09 -21.50
CA LEU A 118 5.66 -0.17 -20.41
C LEU A 118 4.37 -0.57 -19.68
N GLY A 119 3.34 -1.01 -20.42
CA GLY A 119 2.10 -1.48 -19.84
C GLY A 119 2.29 -2.67 -18.91
N LYS A 120 3.11 -3.66 -19.33
CA LYS A 120 3.40 -4.84 -18.48
C LYS A 120 4.19 -4.46 -17.23
N GLU A 121 5.14 -3.53 -17.31
CA GLU A 121 5.89 -3.07 -16.14
C GLU A 121 4.96 -2.40 -15.11
N LEU A 122 4.00 -1.58 -15.56
CA LEU A 122 2.98 -1.00 -14.68
C LEU A 122 2.02 -2.08 -14.12
N ALA A 123 1.64 -3.06 -14.93
CA ALA A 123 0.78 -4.17 -14.50
C ALA A 123 1.38 -5.00 -13.37
N VAL A 124 2.71 -5.11 -13.29
CA VAL A 124 3.39 -5.74 -12.15
C VAL A 124 3.02 -5.07 -10.84
N TYR A 125 2.99 -3.74 -10.79
CA TYR A 125 2.60 -2.99 -9.60
C TYR A 125 1.11 -3.15 -9.31
N VAL A 126 0.24 -3.11 -10.34
CA VAL A 126 -1.21 -3.36 -10.19
C VAL A 126 -1.45 -4.71 -9.51
N TYR A 127 -0.80 -5.76 -9.99
CA TYR A 127 -0.93 -7.11 -9.42
C TYR A 127 -0.41 -7.19 -7.98
N ARG A 128 0.77 -6.64 -7.71
CA ARG A 128 1.36 -6.62 -6.35
C ARG A 128 0.47 -5.88 -5.35
N LEU A 129 -0.02 -4.69 -5.73
CA LEU A 129 -0.86 -3.84 -4.87
C LEU A 129 -2.27 -4.42 -4.70
N GLY A 130 -2.86 -4.99 -5.76
CA GLY A 130 -4.16 -5.66 -5.71
C GLY A 130 -4.20 -6.80 -4.70
N ARG A 131 -3.09 -7.54 -4.52
CA ARG A 131 -2.98 -8.56 -3.47
C ARG A 131 -3.00 -7.97 -2.06
N GLN A 132 -2.44 -6.77 -1.87
CA GLN A 132 -2.52 -6.08 -0.57
C GLN A 132 -3.92 -5.51 -0.34
N LEU A 133 -4.54 -4.95 -1.38
CA LEU A 133 -5.92 -4.47 -1.30
C LEU A 133 -6.89 -5.57 -0.82
N LYS A 134 -6.83 -6.76 -1.43
CA LYS A 134 -7.63 -7.91 -1.00
C LYS A 134 -7.44 -8.28 0.48
N ARG A 135 -6.23 -8.15 1.02
CA ARG A 135 -5.94 -8.41 2.44
C ARG A 135 -6.56 -7.33 3.33
N ILE A 136 -6.44 -6.05 2.93
CA ILE A 136 -6.99 -4.92 3.68
C ILE A 136 -8.53 -4.95 3.68
N GLU A 137 -9.15 -5.27 2.55
CA GLU A 137 -10.61 -5.38 2.43
C GLU A 137 -11.19 -6.54 3.26
N ASN A 138 -10.42 -7.60 3.50
CA ASN A 138 -10.81 -8.73 4.33
C ASN A 138 -10.34 -8.60 5.79
N GLN A 139 -9.84 -7.43 6.21
CA GLN A 139 -9.38 -7.20 7.57
C GLN A 139 -10.54 -7.26 8.58
N GLU A 140 -10.37 -8.07 9.62
CA GLU A 140 -11.24 -8.04 10.79
C GLU A 140 -10.77 -6.98 11.78
N TYR A 141 -11.73 -6.26 12.36
CA TYR A 141 -11.48 -5.25 13.40
C TYR A 141 -12.11 -5.77 14.68
N LEU A 142 -11.28 -6.31 15.57
CA LEU A 142 -11.76 -6.97 16.79
C LEU A 142 -12.08 -5.96 17.89
N GLY A 143 -13.06 -6.34 18.73
CA GLY A 143 -13.43 -5.56 19.90
C GLY A 143 -13.97 -6.43 21.02
N LYS A 144 -13.81 -5.95 22.26
CA LYS A 144 -14.31 -6.61 23.46
C LYS A 144 -15.01 -5.62 24.39
N ILE A 145 -15.94 -6.13 25.18
CA ILE A 145 -16.52 -5.48 26.36
C ILE A 145 -16.86 -6.59 27.36
N ASN A 146 -16.00 -6.80 28.37
CA ASN A 146 -16.07 -7.94 29.27
C ASN A 146 -15.44 -7.68 30.65
N GLY A 147 -15.14 -6.40 30.96
CA GLY A 147 -14.68 -5.95 32.27
C GLY A 147 -13.18 -6.07 32.49
N ALA A 148 -12.77 -5.89 33.73
CA ALA A 148 -11.40 -5.62 34.16
C ALA A 148 -10.37 -6.71 33.80
N THR A 149 -10.80 -7.96 33.64
CA THR A 149 -9.93 -9.10 33.30
C THR A 149 -10.55 -10.05 32.28
N GLY A 150 -11.57 -9.58 31.54
CA GLY A 150 -12.22 -10.37 30.51
C GLY A 150 -13.18 -11.46 30.99
N THR A 151 -13.64 -11.35 32.24
CA THR A 151 -14.40 -12.43 32.92
C THR A 151 -15.85 -12.08 33.24
N PHE A 152 -16.30 -10.88 32.91
CA PHE A 152 -17.62 -10.36 33.29
C PHE A 152 -17.87 -10.34 34.82
N GLY A 153 -16.83 -10.40 35.65
CA GLY A 153 -16.97 -10.57 37.12
C GLY A 153 -17.85 -9.51 37.76
N ALA A 154 -17.64 -8.20 37.49
CA ALA A 154 -18.45 -7.14 38.01
C ALA A 154 -19.89 -7.13 37.46
N HIS A 155 -20.06 -7.47 36.19
CA HIS A 155 -21.36 -7.60 35.53
C HIS A 155 -22.24 -8.67 36.20
N LEU A 156 -21.68 -9.86 36.40
CA LEU A 156 -22.37 -10.99 37.04
C LEU A 156 -22.63 -10.75 38.52
N ALA A 157 -21.72 -10.06 39.21
CA ALA A 157 -21.93 -9.71 40.62
C ALA A 157 -23.11 -8.72 40.79
N ALA A 158 -23.31 -7.81 39.84
CA ALA A 158 -24.38 -6.83 39.89
C ALA A 158 -25.71 -7.37 39.33
N CYS A 159 -25.65 -8.11 38.19
CA CYS A 159 -26.83 -8.59 37.46
C CYS A 159 -26.59 -10.03 36.99
N PRO A 160 -26.74 -11.03 37.90
CA PRO A 160 -26.42 -12.43 37.63
C PRO A 160 -27.35 -13.10 36.60
N ASP A 161 -28.55 -12.58 36.43
CA ASP A 161 -29.58 -13.16 35.53
C ASP A 161 -29.46 -12.67 34.09
N VAL A 162 -28.50 -11.80 33.79
CA VAL A 162 -28.28 -11.27 32.44
C VAL A 162 -27.24 -12.13 31.71
N ASP A 163 -27.55 -12.53 30.47
CA ASP A 163 -26.57 -13.16 29.57
C ASP A 163 -25.60 -12.11 29.02
N TRP A 164 -24.58 -11.78 29.80
CA TRP A 164 -23.58 -10.78 29.44
C TRP A 164 -22.74 -11.16 28.22
N ILE A 165 -22.60 -12.45 27.91
CA ILE A 165 -21.90 -12.92 26.70
C ILE A 165 -22.74 -12.53 25.48
N ALA A 166 -24.03 -12.80 25.48
CA ALA A 166 -24.93 -12.41 24.40
C ALA A 166 -25.01 -10.89 24.23
N VAL A 167 -25.12 -10.13 25.34
CA VAL A 167 -25.14 -8.65 25.36
C VAL A 167 -23.84 -8.08 24.76
N SER A 168 -22.69 -8.58 25.21
CA SER A 168 -21.38 -8.15 24.70
C SER A 168 -21.23 -8.40 23.20
N ARG A 169 -21.59 -9.61 22.76
CA ARG A 169 -21.54 -9.96 21.33
C ARG A 169 -22.46 -9.05 20.51
N GLU A 170 -23.72 -8.88 20.92
CA GLU A 170 -24.67 -8.02 20.22
C GLU A 170 -24.16 -6.59 20.10
N PHE A 171 -23.66 -6.03 21.22
CA PHE A 171 -23.16 -4.68 21.24
C PHE A 171 -21.97 -4.47 20.32
N VAL A 172 -20.95 -5.34 20.41
CA VAL A 172 -19.72 -5.22 19.59
C VAL A 172 -20.04 -5.42 18.11
N THR A 173 -20.85 -6.42 17.75
CA THR A 173 -21.17 -6.71 16.35
C THR A 173 -22.18 -5.74 15.76
N ASN A 174 -23.35 -5.57 16.40
CA ASN A 174 -24.47 -4.87 15.78
C ASN A 174 -24.44 -3.36 16.04
N ARG A 175 -23.94 -2.91 17.19
CA ARG A 175 -23.87 -1.48 17.52
C ARG A 175 -22.54 -0.84 17.12
N MET A 176 -21.43 -1.54 17.36
CA MET A 176 -20.12 -1.03 17.02
C MET A 176 -19.68 -1.41 15.58
N GLY A 177 -20.29 -2.44 14.97
CA GLY A 177 -19.94 -2.93 13.65
C GLY A 177 -18.51 -3.50 13.59
N LEU A 178 -18.10 -4.15 14.68
CA LEU A 178 -16.79 -4.78 14.86
C LEU A 178 -16.95 -6.31 14.96
N THR A 179 -15.85 -7.05 14.84
CA THR A 179 -15.84 -8.49 15.14
C THR A 179 -15.67 -8.66 16.65
N TRP A 180 -16.60 -9.40 17.27
CA TRP A 180 -16.53 -9.65 18.72
C TRP A 180 -15.41 -10.63 19.06
N ASN A 181 -14.48 -10.21 19.96
CA ASN A 181 -13.47 -11.10 20.52
C ASN A 181 -13.94 -11.65 21.87
N PRO A 182 -14.29 -12.95 21.96
CA PRO A 182 -14.80 -13.57 23.18
C PRO A 182 -13.75 -13.81 24.26
N LEU A 183 -12.48 -13.89 23.88
CA LEU A 183 -11.42 -14.42 24.73
C LEU A 183 -10.24 -13.42 24.83
N THR A 184 -10.31 -12.60 25.86
CA THR A 184 -9.36 -11.52 26.11
C THR A 184 -8.92 -11.45 27.56
N THR A 185 -7.93 -10.64 27.85
CA THR A 185 -7.57 -10.20 29.21
C THR A 185 -8.27 -8.88 29.55
N GLN A 186 -7.61 -7.94 30.20
CA GLN A 186 -8.14 -6.58 30.33
C GLN A 186 -8.16 -5.86 28.99
N ILE A 187 -7.18 -6.16 28.13
CA ILE A 187 -7.06 -5.61 26.78
C ILE A 187 -7.61 -6.57 25.72
N GLU A 188 -8.01 -6.03 24.59
CA GLU A 188 -8.03 -6.73 23.33
C GLU A 188 -6.56 -6.92 22.88
N SER A 189 -6.19 -8.11 22.38
CA SER A 189 -4.77 -8.50 22.18
C SER A 189 -4.04 -7.75 21.08
N HIS A 190 -4.73 -6.90 20.32
CA HIS A 190 -4.21 -6.08 19.22
C HIS A 190 -3.62 -6.86 18.03
N ASP A 191 -3.82 -8.16 17.93
CA ASP A 191 -3.32 -8.97 16.83
C ASP A 191 -3.81 -8.46 15.48
N TRP A 192 -5.09 -8.08 15.38
CA TRP A 192 -5.66 -7.50 14.17
C TRP A 192 -4.97 -6.16 13.77
N GLN A 193 -4.50 -5.38 14.74
CA GLN A 193 -3.76 -4.13 14.49
C GLN A 193 -2.40 -4.45 13.88
N ALA A 194 -1.70 -5.46 14.41
CA ALA A 194 -0.42 -5.90 13.87
C ALA A 194 -0.54 -6.42 12.44
N GLU A 195 -1.58 -7.22 12.16
CA GLU A 195 -1.88 -7.73 10.82
C GLU A 195 -2.18 -6.59 9.84
N LEU A 196 -3.05 -5.65 10.22
CA LEU A 196 -3.38 -4.48 9.40
C LEU A 196 -2.15 -3.61 9.13
N TYR A 197 -1.43 -3.23 10.20
CA TYR A 197 -0.29 -2.33 10.07
C TYR A 197 0.85 -2.97 9.28
N GLY A 198 1.09 -4.27 9.45
CA GLY A 198 2.02 -5.04 8.64
C GLY A 198 1.63 -5.06 7.16
N THR A 199 0.34 -5.20 6.86
CA THR A 199 -0.16 -5.18 5.48
C THR A 199 -0.06 -3.80 4.85
N VAL A 200 -0.41 -2.73 5.58
CA VAL A 200 -0.25 -1.34 5.11
C VAL A 200 1.22 -1.00 4.90
N ALA A 201 2.11 -1.37 5.83
CA ALA A 201 3.56 -1.18 5.67
C ALA A 201 4.10 -1.92 4.43
N HIS A 202 3.59 -3.13 4.15
CA HIS A 202 3.97 -3.87 2.95
C HIS A 202 3.48 -3.17 1.68
N ALA A 203 2.25 -2.66 1.65
CA ALA A 203 1.72 -1.86 0.55
C ALA A 203 2.56 -0.58 0.33
N ASN A 204 2.90 0.13 1.40
CA ASN A 204 3.76 1.31 1.35
C ASN A 204 5.13 1.00 0.72
N ARG A 205 5.77 -0.13 1.07
CA ARG A 205 7.05 -0.54 0.48
C ARG A 205 6.96 -0.84 -1.01
N ILE A 206 5.83 -1.41 -1.47
CA ILE A 206 5.62 -1.63 -2.91
C ILE A 206 5.48 -0.29 -3.63
N MET A 207 4.75 0.67 -3.06
CA MET A 207 4.58 2.00 -3.64
C MET A 207 5.86 2.84 -3.56
N HIS A 208 6.66 2.68 -2.51
CA HIS A 208 8.00 3.26 -2.43
C HIS A 208 8.87 2.77 -3.58
N ASN A 209 8.90 1.45 -3.83
CA ASN A 209 9.63 0.89 -4.97
C ASN A 209 9.13 1.46 -6.33
N LEU A 210 7.81 1.66 -6.49
CA LEU A 210 7.27 2.33 -7.68
C LEU A 210 7.81 3.77 -7.81
N CYS A 211 7.87 4.53 -6.73
CA CYS A 211 8.45 5.89 -6.75
C CYS A 211 9.90 5.88 -7.24
N VAL A 212 10.72 4.97 -6.71
CA VAL A 212 12.13 4.80 -7.09
C VAL A 212 12.26 4.46 -8.58
N ASP A 213 11.48 3.49 -9.09
CA ASP A 213 11.53 3.11 -10.49
C ASP A 213 11.08 4.25 -11.42
N VAL A 214 10.00 4.95 -11.07
CA VAL A 214 9.54 6.12 -11.85
C VAL A 214 10.57 7.24 -11.83
N TRP A 215 11.20 7.51 -10.68
CA TRP A 215 12.28 8.49 -10.57
C TRP A 215 13.44 8.12 -11.51
N MET A 216 13.82 6.84 -11.57
CA MET A 216 14.87 6.36 -12.48
C MET A 216 14.46 6.48 -13.95
N TYR A 217 13.22 6.18 -14.30
CA TYR A 217 12.70 6.42 -15.65
C TYR A 217 12.69 7.90 -16.03
N ILE A 218 12.37 8.80 -15.10
CA ILE A 218 12.47 10.25 -15.31
C ILE A 218 13.94 10.67 -15.53
N SER A 219 14.88 10.14 -14.74
CA SER A 219 16.31 10.49 -14.86
C SER A 219 16.91 10.05 -16.20
N ARG A 220 16.40 8.98 -16.81
CA ARG A 220 16.77 8.51 -18.17
C ARG A 220 16.01 9.26 -19.26
N GLY A 221 14.99 10.04 -18.92
CA GLY A 221 14.13 10.72 -19.89
C GLY A 221 13.04 9.85 -20.51
N VAL A 222 12.89 8.58 -20.06
CA VAL A 222 11.81 7.67 -20.47
C VAL A 222 10.43 8.23 -20.11
N PHE A 223 10.30 8.83 -18.92
CA PHE A 223 9.17 9.67 -18.58
C PHE A 223 9.54 11.13 -18.64
N ALA A 224 8.72 11.93 -19.32
CA ALA A 224 8.74 13.38 -19.29
C ALA A 224 7.74 13.91 -18.26
N GLN A 225 8.13 14.96 -17.52
CA GLN A 225 7.26 15.61 -16.55
C GLN A 225 6.49 16.77 -17.21
N VAL A 226 5.21 16.92 -16.90
CA VAL A 226 4.39 18.06 -17.36
C VAL A 226 4.68 19.26 -16.44
N PRO A 227 5.25 20.36 -16.94
CA PRO A 227 5.49 21.55 -16.13
C PRO A 227 4.16 22.16 -15.67
N VAL A 228 4.03 22.42 -14.38
CA VAL A 228 2.87 23.15 -13.85
C VAL A 228 3.06 24.64 -14.15
N LYS A 229 2.11 25.27 -14.83
CA LYS A 229 2.16 26.69 -15.20
C LYS A 229 2.31 27.54 -13.93
N GLY A 230 3.36 28.35 -13.87
CA GLY A 230 3.68 29.22 -12.73
C GLY A 230 4.42 28.53 -11.57
N ALA A 231 4.69 27.24 -11.63
CA ALA A 231 5.53 26.58 -10.64
C ALA A 231 7.02 26.81 -10.92
N THR A 232 7.81 27.06 -9.86
CA THR A 232 9.26 27.17 -9.93
C THR A 232 9.88 25.81 -9.65
N GLY A 233 10.43 25.16 -10.67
CA GLY A 233 11.08 23.85 -10.53
C GLY A 233 12.41 23.92 -9.77
N SER A 234 13.12 25.04 -9.87
CA SER A 234 14.36 25.33 -9.14
C SER A 234 14.51 26.83 -9.01
N SER A 235 14.90 27.31 -7.83
CA SER A 235 15.18 28.72 -7.60
C SER A 235 16.45 29.21 -8.33
N THR A 236 17.35 28.28 -8.69
CA THR A 236 18.67 28.60 -9.29
C THR A 236 18.77 28.19 -10.76
N MET A 237 18.04 27.13 -11.17
CA MET A 237 18.10 26.57 -12.52
C MET A 237 16.68 26.49 -13.13
N PRO A 238 16.23 27.54 -13.84
CA PRO A 238 14.83 27.65 -14.29
C PRO A 238 14.37 26.57 -15.26
N HIS A 239 15.31 25.92 -15.95
CA HIS A 239 15.03 24.83 -16.90
C HIS A 239 14.78 23.46 -16.24
N LYS A 240 15.04 23.34 -14.93
CA LYS A 240 15.04 22.08 -14.20
C LYS A 240 13.68 21.80 -13.57
N VAL A 241 13.05 20.68 -13.94
CA VAL A 241 11.84 20.16 -13.32
C VAL A 241 12.21 18.96 -12.47
N ASN A 242 12.14 19.11 -11.15
CA ASN A 242 12.48 18.02 -10.22
C ASN A 242 11.29 17.10 -9.97
N PRO A 243 11.49 15.78 -9.83
CA PRO A 243 10.44 14.82 -9.53
C PRO A 243 10.06 14.81 -8.02
N ILE A 244 9.89 16.01 -7.43
CA ILE A 244 9.72 16.22 -5.98
C ILE A 244 8.55 15.48 -5.36
N ARG A 245 7.50 15.15 -6.16
CA ARG A 245 6.35 14.42 -5.66
C ARG A 245 6.70 12.97 -5.35
N PHE A 246 7.53 12.34 -6.18
CA PHE A 246 8.01 10.97 -5.94
C PHE A 246 8.98 10.94 -4.75
N GLU A 247 9.92 11.87 -4.67
CA GLU A 247 10.85 12.01 -3.53
C GLU A 247 10.11 12.25 -2.22
N ASN A 248 9.07 13.09 -2.23
CA ASN A 248 8.23 13.34 -1.07
C ASN A 248 7.42 12.09 -0.68
N ALA A 249 6.88 11.35 -1.67
CA ALA A 249 6.18 10.10 -1.41
C ALA A 249 7.09 9.04 -0.80
N GLU A 250 8.31 8.85 -1.34
CA GLU A 250 9.33 7.94 -0.80
C GLU A 250 9.58 8.19 0.69
N ALA A 251 9.96 9.42 1.05
CA ALA A 251 10.28 9.78 2.43
C ALA A 251 9.09 9.56 3.39
N ASN A 252 7.88 9.92 2.98
CA ASN A 252 6.69 9.72 3.81
C ASN A 252 6.30 8.24 3.94
N PHE A 253 6.50 7.41 2.90
CA PHE A 253 6.33 5.96 3.02
C PHE A 253 7.32 5.34 4.00
N GLU A 254 8.59 5.77 4.00
CA GLU A 254 9.61 5.29 4.95
C GLU A 254 9.24 5.62 6.40
N ILE A 255 8.85 6.87 6.67
CA ILE A 255 8.43 7.30 8.01
C ILE A 255 7.20 6.50 8.46
N SER A 256 6.19 6.37 7.58
CA SER A 256 4.99 5.58 7.86
C SER A 256 5.34 4.13 8.17
N CYS A 257 6.19 3.47 7.37
CA CYS A 257 6.62 2.10 7.60
C CYS A 257 7.31 1.94 8.97
N SER A 258 8.20 2.86 9.34
CA SER A 258 8.89 2.81 10.64
C SER A 258 7.90 2.85 11.81
N LEU A 259 6.88 3.70 11.73
CA LEU A 259 5.85 3.80 12.76
C LEU A 259 4.94 2.56 12.76
N LEU A 260 4.50 2.09 11.59
CA LEU A 260 3.63 0.91 11.45
C LEU A 260 4.33 -0.36 11.93
N ASP A 261 5.61 -0.56 11.60
CA ASP A 261 6.40 -1.70 12.08
C ASP A 261 6.54 -1.68 13.60
N THR A 262 6.80 -0.51 14.18
CA THR A 262 6.89 -0.34 15.65
C THR A 262 5.54 -0.66 16.29
N LEU A 263 4.42 -0.17 15.75
CA LEU A 263 3.09 -0.47 16.23
C LEU A 263 2.79 -1.98 16.16
N ALA A 264 3.04 -2.61 15.01
CA ALA A 264 2.80 -4.03 14.81
C ALA A 264 3.63 -4.92 15.75
N ALA A 265 4.88 -4.55 16.03
CA ALA A 265 5.75 -5.32 16.90
C ALA A 265 5.41 -5.13 18.39
N THR A 266 5.09 -3.90 18.81
CA THR A 266 4.91 -3.57 20.23
C THR A 266 3.53 -3.97 20.74
N LEU A 267 2.47 -3.81 19.94
CA LEU A 267 1.10 -3.94 20.43
C LEU A 267 0.70 -5.38 20.76
N VAL A 268 1.34 -6.38 20.16
CA VAL A 268 1.04 -7.80 20.41
C VAL A 268 1.68 -8.33 21.71
N GLU A 269 2.46 -7.50 22.39
CA GLU A 269 3.11 -7.87 23.64
C GLU A 269 2.52 -7.10 24.83
N SER A 270 2.15 -7.80 25.89
CA SER A 270 1.71 -7.23 27.16
C SER A 270 2.18 -8.08 28.32
N ARG A 271 2.32 -7.46 29.50
CA ARG A 271 2.68 -8.18 30.73
C ARG A 271 1.44 -8.68 31.43
N TRP A 272 1.32 -10.01 31.53
CA TRP A 272 0.19 -10.69 32.14
C TRP A 272 -1.15 -10.22 31.55
N GLN A 273 -2.03 -9.65 32.36
CA GLN A 273 -3.36 -9.23 31.92
C GLN A 273 -3.39 -7.78 31.43
N ARG A 274 -2.39 -6.96 31.76
CA ARG A 274 -2.27 -5.58 31.31
C ARG A 274 -0.94 -4.94 31.71
N ASP A 275 -0.35 -4.16 30.80
CA ASP A 275 0.53 -3.02 31.09
C ASP A 275 0.12 -1.80 30.24
N LEU A 276 0.85 -0.66 30.32
CA LEU A 276 0.48 0.58 29.61
C LEU A 276 1.35 0.87 28.37
N THR A 277 2.16 -0.08 27.92
CA THR A 277 3.04 0.12 26.75
C THR A 277 2.21 0.36 25.48
N ASP A 278 1.13 -0.38 25.32
CA ASP A 278 0.16 -0.26 24.24
C ASP A 278 -0.43 1.16 24.14
N SER A 279 -0.91 1.70 25.25
CA SER A 279 -1.55 3.02 25.31
C SER A 279 -0.64 4.14 24.81
N THR A 280 0.64 4.11 25.16
CA THR A 280 1.63 5.09 24.68
C THR A 280 1.90 4.91 23.18
N THR A 281 2.04 3.66 22.74
CA THR A 281 2.38 3.33 21.34
C THR A 281 1.22 3.68 20.39
N GLN A 282 -0.01 3.38 20.79
CA GLN A 282 -1.22 3.63 19.97
C GLN A 282 -1.48 5.11 19.65
N ARG A 283 -0.91 6.05 20.42
CA ARG A 283 -1.00 7.49 20.13
C ARG A 283 -0.36 7.88 18.80
N ASN A 284 0.45 7.00 18.21
CA ASN A 284 1.12 7.22 16.93
C ASN A 284 0.35 6.64 15.73
N ILE A 285 -0.78 5.97 15.92
CA ILE A 285 -1.59 5.37 14.83
C ILE A 285 -1.98 6.44 13.80
N GLY A 286 -2.50 7.58 14.27
CA GLY A 286 -2.91 8.68 13.40
C GLY A 286 -1.74 9.25 12.59
N SER A 287 -0.55 9.37 13.18
CA SER A 287 0.65 9.82 12.48
C SER A 287 1.11 8.80 11.45
N ALA A 288 1.13 7.51 11.80
CA ALA A 288 1.55 6.43 10.91
C ALA A 288 0.69 6.37 9.64
N LEU A 289 -0.63 6.34 9.79
CA LEU A 289 -1.58 6.35 8.67
C LEU A 289 -1.59 7.69 7.93
N GLY A 290 -1.41 8.81 8.64
CA GLY A 290 -1.35 10.15 8.06
C GLY A 290 -0.16 10.34 7.12
N TYR A 291 1.04 9.87 7.49
CA TYR A 291 2.21 9.87 6.59
C TYR A 291 1.99 8.99 5.37
N SER A 292 1.37 7.80 5.53
CA SER A 292 0.99 6.95 4.40
C SER A 292 0.04 7.67 3.45
N LEU A 293 -1.02 8.30 3.95
CA LEU A 293 -1.98 9.05 3.15
C LEU A 293 -1.35 10.24 2.42
N LEU A 294 -0.44 10.97 3.09
CA LEU A 294 0.31 12.05 2.46
C LEU A 294 1.18 11.54 1.32
N ALA A 295 1.81 10.37 1.50
CA ALA A 295 2.59 9.71 0.46
C ALA A 295 1.70 9.29 -0.73
N LEU A 296 0.53 8.69 -0.48
CA LEU A 296 -0.46 8.34 -1.53
C LEU A 296 -0.85 9.58 -2.36
N THR A 297 -1.14 10.69 -1.69
CA THR A 297 -1.50 11.95 -2.35
C THR A 297 -0.38 12.48 -3.24
N ASN A 298 0.88 12.42 -2.77
CA ASN A 298 2.03 12.85 -3.57
C ASN A 298 2.31 11.89 -4.72
N LEU A 299 2.23 10.57 -4.50
CA LEU A 299 2.39 9.57 -5.54
C LEU A 299 1.36 9.76 -6.66
N MET A 300 0.07 9.89 -6.34
CA MET A 300 -0.98 10.16 -7.33
C MET A 300 -0.70 11.43 -8.12
N GLY A 301 -0.37 12.54 -7.42
CA GLY A 301 -0.02 13.79 -8.06
C GLY A 301 1.25 13.71 -8.94
N GLY A 302 2.18 12.82 -8.60
CA GLY A 302 3.34 12.48 -9.43
C GLY A 302 2.93 11.72 -10.69
N LEU A 303 2.21 10.62 -10.53
CA LEU A 303 1.78 9.73 -11.62
C LEU A 303 0.93 10.47 -12.68
N THR A 304 0.06 11.38 -12.25
CA THR A 304 -0.75 12.21 -13.16
C THR A 304 0.03 13.31 -13.87
N SER A 305 1.26 13.60 -13.45
CA SER A 305 2.10 14.66 -14.02
C SER A 305 3.19 14.16 -14.98
N ILE A 306 3.21 12.88 -15.32
CA ILE A 306 4.21 12.27 -16.20
C ILE A 306 3.55 11.63 -17.42
N HIS A 307 4.31 11.52 -18.51
CA HIS A 307 3.94 10.77 -19.71
C HIS A 307 5.18 10.14 -20.35
N PRO A 308 5.02 9.04 -21.11
CA PRO A 308 6.13 8.44 -21.84
C PRO A 308 6.73 9.40 -22.86
N ASN A 309 8.05 9.37 -23.01
CA ASN A 309 8.78 10.11 -24.03
C ASN A 309 9.16 9.14 -25.15
N ASP A 310 8.32 9.06 -26.18
CA ASP A 310 8.43 8.10 -27.27
C ASP A 310 9.79 8.19 -27.97
N ALA A 311 10.29 9.42 -28.21
CA ALA A 311 11.57 9.60 -28.89
C ALA A 311 12.76 9.01 -28.12
N VAL A 312 12.72 9.04 -26.77
CA VAL A 312 13.76 8.42 -25.94
C VAL A 312 13.61 6.90 -25.93
N ILE A 313 12.38 6.40 -25.79
CA ILE A 313 12.09 4.97 -25.76
C ILE A 313 12.50 4.30 -27.07
N GLU A 314 12.14 4.89 -28.22
CA GLU A 314 12.48 4.40 -29.54
C GLU A 314 14.00 4.40 -29.74
N ARG A 315 14.69 5.50 -29.41
CA ARG A 315 16.14 5.58 -29.51
C ARG A 315 16.84 4.53 -28.65
N GLU A 316 16.42 4.33 -27.39
CA GLU A 316 17.04 3.31 -26.54
C GLU A 316 16.87 1.89 -27.08
N LEU A 317 15.77 1.58 -27.75
CA LEU A 317 15.58 0.29 -28.43
C LEU A 317 16.47 0.18 -29.67
N ASP A 318 16.53 1.23 -30.50
CA ASP A 318 17.31 1.23 -31.75
C ASP A 318 18.81 1.18 -31.50
N GLU A 319 19.30 1.69 -30.39
CA GLU A 319 20.71 1.68 -29.99
C GLU A 319 21.16 0.35 -29.36
N ASN A 320 20.27 -0.62 -29.13
CA ASN A 320 20.58 -1.84 -28.37
C ASN A 320 20.15 -3.14 -29.09
N TRP A 321 20.64 -3.35 -30.30
CA TRP A 321 20.37 -4.55 -31.09
C TRP A 321 20.97 -5.83 -30.51
N GLU A 322 22.00 -5.74 -29.68
CA GLU A 322 22.62 -6.85 -28.97
C GLU A 322 21.65 -7.66 -28.08
N VAL A 323 20.52 -7.09 -27.67
CA VAL A 323 19.48 -7.79 -26.90
C VAL A 323 18.86 -8.96 -27.69
N LEU A 324 18.98 -8.96 -29.02
CA LEU A 324 18.52 -10.05 -29.87
C LEU A 324 19.45 -11.27 -29.85
N GLY A 325 20.59 -11.18 -29.19
CA GLY A 325 21.45 -12.33 -28.96
C GLY A 325 20.75 -13.47 -28.21
N GLU A 326 19.87 -13.15 -27.28
CA GLU A 326 19.14 -14.16 -26.49
C GLU A 326 18.20 -15.03 -27.34
N PRO A 327 17.27 -14.49 -28.17
CA PRO A 327 16.38 -15.29 -28.98
C PRO A 327 17.14 -16.10 -30.05
N ILE A 328 18.22 -15.55 -30.64
CA ILE A 328 19.03 -16.25 -31.61
C ILE A 328 19.73 -17.46 -30.96
N GLN A 329 20.40 -17.24 -29.82
CA GLN A 329 21.03 -18.30 -29.04
C GLN A 329 20.02 -19.41 -28.65
N THR A 330 18.83 -19.02 -28.23
CA THR A 330 17.77 -19.96 -27.83
C THR A 330 17.28 -20.78 -29.03
N ALA A 331 17.11 -20.15 -30.20
CA ALA A 331 16.74 -20.83 -31.42
C ALA A 331 17.85 -21.80 -31.90
N MET A 332 19.13 -21.40 -31.82
CA MET A 332 20.26 -22.28 -32.09
C MET A 332 20.24 -23.54 -31.21
N ARG A 333 20.02 -23.39 -29.90
CA ARG A 333 19.91 -24.54 -28.97
C ARG A 333 18.75 -25.48 -29.35
N ALA A 334 17.61 -24.92 -29.74
CA ALA A 334 16.47 -25.72 -30.18
C ALA A 334 16.77 -26.49 -31.48
N CYS A 335 17.55 -25.89 -32.39
CA CYS A 335 17.98 -26.53 -33.62
C CYS A 335 19.07 -27.57 -33.37
N GLU A 336 20.01 -27.35 -32.46
CA GLU A 336 21.02 -28.32 -32.03
C GLU A 336 20.36 -29.60 -31.49
N LEU A 337 19.32 -29.46 -30.66
CA LEU A 337 18.54 -30.61 -30.17
C LEU A 337 17.86 -31.42 -31.28
N LYS A 338 17.59 -30.81 -32.43
CA LYS A 338 17.04 -31.46 -33.63
C LYS A 338 18.14 -32.04 -34.54
N GLY A 339 19.41 -31.91 -34.16
CA GLY A 339 20.55 -32.42 -34.91
C GLY A 339 20.96 -31.58 -36.13
N LEU A 340 20.57 -30.31 -36.22
CA LEU A 340 20.97 -29.42 -37.30
C LEU A 340 22.49 -29.11 -37.21
N PRO A 341 23.23 -29.19 -38.32
CA PRO A 341 24.66 -28.91 -38.30
C PRO A 341 24.96 -27.44 -38.07
N GLY A 342 26.11 -27.13 -37.47
CA GLY A 342 26.56 -25.76 -37.24
C GLY A 342 25.84 -25.01 -36.11
N MET A 343 25.01 -25.67 -35.32
CA MET A 343 24.30 -25.09 -34.17
C MET A 343 25.03 -25.31 -32.84
N ASP A 344 26.16 -25.96 -32.85
CA ASP A 344 27.03 -26.20 -31.70
C ASP A 344 27.56 -24.88 -31.09
N LYS A 345 27.80 -24.89 -29.79
CA LYS A 345 28.35 -23.74 -29.03
C LYS A 345 27.59 -22.43 -29.27
N PRO A 346 26.26 -22.40 -29.08
CA PRO A 346 25.45 -21.23 -29.42
C PRO A 346 25.89 -19.96 -28.67
N TYR A 347 26.24 -20.11 -27.38
CA TYR A 347 26.65 -18.98 -26.54
C TYR A 347 27.96 -18.34 -27.07
N GLU A 348 28.95 -19.16 -27.40
CA GLU A 348 30.25 -18.67 -27.88
C GLU A 348 30.10 -17.91 -29.19
N LYS A 349 29.31 -18.45 -30.11
CA LYS A 349 29.08 -17.84 -31.45
C LYS A 349 28.34 -16.50 -31.32
N VAL A 350 27.27 -16.45 -30.51
CA VAL A 350 26.53 -15.20 -30.28
C VAL A 350 27.38 -14.20 -29.52
N LYS A 351 28.16 -14.65 -28.53
CA LYS A 351 29.08 -13.78 -27.77
C LYS A 351 30.15 -13.14 -28.67
N GLU A 352 30.64 -13.89 -29.66
CA GLU A 352 31.61 -13.37 -30.61
C GLU A 352 31.01 -12.28 -31.51
N LEU A 353 29.74 -12.42 -31.94
CA LEU A 353 29.01 -11.40 -32.67
C LEU A 353 28.78 -10.15 -31.81
N MET A 354 28.33 -10.33 -30.55
CA MET A 354 27.81 -9.22 -29.69
C MET A 354 28.88 -8.45 -28.93
N ARG A 355 30.17 -8.82 -29.05
CA ARG A 355 31.23 -8.24 -28.21
C ARG A 355 32.08 -7.22 -28.97
N GLY A 356 32.12 -5.98 -28.41
CA GLY A 356 33.17 -5.01 -28.74
C GLY A 356 32.86 -4.00 -29.84
N HIS A 357 31.63 -3.99 -30.37
CA HIS A 357 31.13 -2.96 -31.28
C HIS A 357 29.62 -2.82 -31.17
N GLU A 358 29.09 -1.71 -31.64
CA GLU A 358 27.66 -1.51 -31.79
C GLU A 358 27.09 -2.48 -32.83
N ILE A 359 26.02 -3.17 -32.48
CA ILE A 359 25.35 -4.15 -33.33
C ILE A 359 24.25 -3.46 -34.11
N SER A 360 24.19 -3.67 -35.41
CA SER A 360 23.13 -3.20 -36.29
C SER A 360 22.21 -4.34 -36.72
N GLN A 361 21.08 -3.99 -37.33
CA GLN A 361 20.18 -4.95 -37.98
C GLN A 361 20.90 -5.80 -39.01
N ASP A 362 21.73 -5.18 -39.86
CA ASP A 362 22.49 -5.87 -40.91
C ASP A 362 23.48 -6.90 -40.33
N ASP A 363 24.04 -6.65 -39.15
CA ASP A 363 24.94 -7.58 -38.47
C ASP A 363 24.17 -8.81 -37.96
N VAL A 364 22.98 -8.59 -37.38
CA VAL A 364 22.09 -9.67 -36.95
C VAL A 364 21.62 -10.51 -38.11
N GLU A 365 21.18 -9.89 -39.22
CA GLU A 365 20.72 -10.58 -40.41
C GLU A 365 21.84 -11.41 -41.06
N ARG A 366 23.03 -10.82 -41.22
CA ARG A 366 24.21 -11.54 -41.75
C ARG A 366 24.60 -12.73 -40.87
N PHE A 367 24.51 -12.58 -39.56
CA PHE A 367 24.81 -13.69 -38.66
C PHE A 367 23.78 -14.83 -38.80
N ILE A 368 22.49 -14.51 -38.87
CA ILE A 368 21.43 -15.50 -39.11
C ILE A 368 21.62 -16.22 -40.45
N ASP A 369 22.00 -15.50 -41.51
CA ASP A 369 22.29 -16.08 -42.83
C ASP A 369 23.48 -17.03 -42.82
N GLY A 370 24.44 -16.82 -41.93
CA GLY A 370 25.60 -17.71 -41.75
C GLY A 370 25.28 -19.00 -40.98
N LEU A 371 24.07 -19.15 -40.45
CA LEU A 371 23.64 -20.31 -39.66
C LEU A 371 22.72 -21.21 -40.48
N ALA A 372 22.73 -22.51 -40.18
CA ALA A 372 21.93 -23.52 -40.89
C ALA A 372 20.48 -23.60 -40.36
N PHE A 373 19.85 -22.47 -40.13
CA PHE A 373 18.41 -22.44 -39.82
C PHE A 373 17.59 -22.85 -41.05
N ASP A 374 16.42 -23.47 -40.80
CA ASP A 374 15.41 -23.60 -41.86
C ASP A 374 14.87 -22.21 -42.25
N ALA A 375 14.30 -22.10 -43.46
CA ALA A 375 13.86 -20.81 -44.00
C ALA A 375 12.80 -20.12 -43.15
N GLU A 376 11.93 -20.86 -42.49
CA GLU A 376 10.88 -20.31 -41.60
C GLU A 376 11.50 -19.73 -40.32
N THR A 377 12.39 -20.47 -39.67
CA THR A 377 13.09 -20.01 -38.47
C THR A 377 13.98 -18.79 -38.77
N ALA A 378 14.74 -18.82 -39.89
CA ALA A 378 15.57 -17.70 -40.30
C ALA A 378 14.73 -16.44 -40.56
N ALA A 379 13.62 -16.56 -41.31
CA ALA A 379 12.73 -15.44 -41.59
C ALA A 379 12.12 -14.85 -40.33
N ARG A 380 11.69 -15.70 -39.38
CA ARG A 380 11.12 -15.26 -38.09
C ARG A 380 12.14 -14.52 -37.24
N LEU A 381 13.37 -15.00 -37.16
CA LEU A 381 14.44 -14.36 -36.39
C LEU A 381 14.86 -13.02 -37.00
N LYS A 382 14.96 -12.92 -38.31
CA LYS A 382 15.27 -11.67 -39.04
C LYS A 382 14.17 -10.62 -38.91
N ALA A 383 12.92 -11.04 -38.73
CA ALA A 383 11.80 -10.13 -38.50
C ALA A 383 11.78 -9.54 -37.08
N LEU A 384 12.61 -10.05 -36.14
CA LEU A 384 12.72 -9.51 -34.81
C LEU A 384 13.51 -8.20 -34.81
N THR A 385 13.01 -7.23 -34.10
CA THR A 385 13.71 -5.99 -33.70
C THR A 385 13.68 -5.86 -32.20
N PRO A 386 14.54 -5.05 -31.59
CA PRO A 386 14.40 -4.75 -30.15
C PRO A 386 12.99 -4.29 -29.78
N ALA A 387 12.32 -3.51 -30.65
CA ALA A 387 10.97 -3.03 -30.44
C ALA A 387 9.89 -4.13 -30.53
N THR A 388 10.12 -5.21 -31.29
CA THR A 388 9.13 -6.30 -31.49
C THR A 388 9.40 -7.52 -30.60
N TYR A 389 10.56 -7.59 -29.97
CA TYR A 389 10.95 -8.72 -29.13
C TYR A 389 10.42 -8.56 -27.70
N THR A 390 9.12 -8.43 -27.53
CA THR A 390 8.44 -8.25 -26.23
C THR A 390 7.68 -9.49 -25.75
N GLY A 391 7.78 -10.60 -26.50
CA GLY A 391 7.09 -11.84 -26.15
C GLY A 391 5.57 -11.68 -26.04
N VAL A 392 5.02 -12.06 -24.92
CA VAL A 392 3.57 -11.95 -24.62
C VAL A 392 3.26 -10.82 -23.64
N ALA A 393 4.17 -9.85 -23.48
CA ALA A 393 4.04 -8.79 -22.48
C ALA A 393 2.68 -8.05 -22.55
N ALA A 394 2.21 -7.71 -23.76
CA ALA A 394 0.92 -7.07 -23.97
C ALA A 394 -0.27 -7.90 -23.45
N LYS A 395 -0.22 -9.22 -23.56
CA LYS A 395 -1.27 -10.13 -23.07
C LYS A 395 -1.24 -10.28 -21.55
N LEU A 396 -0.07 -10.14 -20.93
CA LEU A 396 0.10 -10.24 -19.48
C LEU A 396 -0.54 -9.06 -18.74
N VAL A 397 -0.85 -7.96 -19.43
CA VAL A 397 -1.58 -6.82 -18.84
C VAL A 397 -2.98 -7.22 -18.36
N ASP A 398 -3.59 -8.20 -19.01
CA ASP A 398 -4.95 -8.69 -18.65
C ASP A 398 -4.92 -9.82 -17.63
N PHE A 399 -3.72 -10.24 -17.17
CA PHE A 399 -3.59 -11.39 -16.29
C PHE A 399 -4.15 -11.06 -14.89
N ASP A 400 -5.17 -11.81 -14.49
CA ASP A 400 -5.78 -11.77 -13.15
C ASP A 400 -6.42 -10.39 -12.75
N ARG A 401 -7.11 -9.75 -13.72
CA ARG A 401 -7.96 -8.57 -13.46
C ARG A 401 -9.36 -8.96 -12.99
#